data_1fff965d99a5e0604d854b4bc37b74b4
#
_entry.id   1fff965d99a5e0604d854b4bc37b74b4
#
_cell.length_a   1.000
_cell.length_b   1.000
_cell.length_c   1.000
_cell.angle_alpha   90.00
_cell.angle_beta   90.00
_cell.angle_gamma   90.00
#
_symmetry.space_group_name_H-M   'P 1'
#
loop_
_entity.id
_entity.type
_entity.pdbx_description
1 polymer ?
#
loop_
_entity_poly.entity_id
_entity_poly.type
_entity_poly.pdbx_seq_one_letter_code
_entity_poly.pdbx_strand_id
1 'polypeptide(L)'
;MDRQWEVVYKLFPLHATGGLGKTFEIERMEEGDGFEMTVRDAILAETMEKLMVLHDAGAHPTEIVGIDDQGDYLVVKQPLAQPYVDLEEDRLVAIERVKAVPCKARFRRNVWVLWMHNQAWIMSDLHPGNIMREPDGQPCIIDALLAPLPPGVIETDRFLREAVDDARAWREGRPRRASDPFALVSDDDL
;
A
#
# COMPACT_ATOMS: atom_id res chain seq x y z
N MET A 1 18.36 -24.30 14.64
CA MET A 1 19.32 -23.70 13.66
C MET A 1 18.72 -22.34 13.31
N ASP A 2 19.19 -21.28 14.00
CA ASP A 2 18.72 -19.92 13.73
C ASP A 2 19.24 -19.53 12.36
N ARG A 3 18.34 -19.49 11.38
CA ARG A 3 18.65 -18.84 10.10
C ARG A 3 18.83 -17.36 10.41
N GLN A 4 20.07 -16.90 10.34
CA GLN A 4 20.37 -15.49 10.36
C GLN A 4 19.68 -14.87 9.15
N TRP A 5 18.57 -14.17 9.37
CA TRP A 5 17.82 -13.53 8.31
C TRP A 5 18.70 -12.47 7.67
N GLU A 6 18.96 -12.61 6.38
CA GLU A 6 19.57 -11.53 5.64
C GLU A 6 18.67 -10.31 5.70
N VAL A 7 19.24 -9.15 5.95
CA VAL A 7 18.51 -7.89 6.04
C VAL A 7 19.03 -6.91 5.01
N VAL A 8 18.15 -6.04 4.55
CA VAL A 8 18.48 -4.91 3.70
C VAL A 8 18.18 -3.61 4.44
N TYR A 9 19.02 -2.62 4.21
CA TYR A 9 18.79 -1.26 4.68
C TYR A 9 18.39 -0.40 3.48
N LYS A 10 17.19 0.20 3.55
CA LYS A 10 16.77 1.24 2.61
C LYS A 10 17.16 2.60 3.18
N LEU A 11 17.84 3.40 2.38
CA LEU A 11 18.23 4.74 2.73
C LEU A 11 17.38 5.73 1.95
N PHE A 12 16.63 6.56 2.64
CA PHE A 12 15.80 7.60 2.03
C PHE A 12 16.50 8.94 2.22
N PRO A 13 17.10 9.54 1.16
CA PRO A 13 17.80 10.80 1.27
C PRO A 13 16.84 11.93 1.65
N LEU A 14 17.09 12.58 2.78
CA LEU A 14 16.21 13.61 3.34
C LEU A 14 16.26 14.92 2.54
N HIS A 15 17.37 15.19 1.89
CA HIS A 15 17.63 16.47 1.20
C HIS A 15 17.53 16.36 -0.34
N ALA A 16 17.30 15.16 -0.87
CA ALA A 16 17.16 14.96 -2.31
C ALA A 16 15.69 15.07 -2.74
N THR A 17 15.43 15.73 -3.85
CA THR A 17 14.10 15.76 -4.48
C THR A 17 13.65 14.33 -4.78
N GLY A 18 12.47 13.94 -4.30
CA GLY A 18 11.94 12.59 -4.44
C GLY A 18 12.65 11.51 -3.60
N GLY A 19 13.63 11.89 -2.77
CA GLY A 19 14.41 10.96 -1.96
C GLY A 19 13.58 10.19 -0.91
N LEU A 20 12.48 10.78 -0.47
CA LEU A 20 11.53 10.19 0.48
C LEU A 20 10.46 9.30 -0.17
N GLY A 21 10.60 9.06 -1.48
CA GLY A 21 9.63 8.27 -2.24
C GLY A 21 8.42 9.06 -2.69
N LYS A 22 7.34 8.35 -3.03
CA LYS A 22 6.14 8.93 -3.61
C LYS A 22 4.92 8.69 -2.74
N THR A 23 4.00 9.64 -2.83
CA THR A 23 2.62 9.56 -2.37
C THR A 23 1.71 10.10 -3.47
N PHE A 24 0.42 10.24 -3.21
CA PHE A 24 -0.50 10.84 -4.18
C PHE A 24 -1.60 11.65 -3.49
N GLU A 25 -2.17 12.55 -4.25
CA GLU A 25 -3.38 13.29 -3.90
C GLU A 25 -4.53 12.77 -4.74
N ILE A 26 -5.73 12.79 -4.15
CA ILE A 26 -6.95 12.33 -4.82
C ILE A 26 -7.85 13.51 -4.99
N GLU A 27 -8.22 13.78 -6.22
CA GLU A 27 -9.15 14.82 -6.58
C GLU A 27 -10.29 14.23 -7.39
N ARG A 28 -11.51 14.78 -7.20
CA ARG A 28 -12.63 14.45 -8.07
C ARG A 28 -12.43 15.16 -9.39
N MET A 29 -12.64 14.44 -10.49
CA MET A 29 -12.57 15.04 -11.82
C MET A 29 -13.69 16.06 -11.99
N GLU A 30 -13.38 17.22 -12.56
CA GLU A 30 -14.40 18.26 -12.87
C GLU A 30 -15.37 17.78 -13.94
N GLU A 31 -14.88 16.99 -14.90
CA GLU A 31 -15.69 16.40 -15.96
C GLU A 31 -15.78 14.87 -15.77
N GLY A 32 -16.99 14.37 -15.55
CA GLY A 32 -17.28 12.96 -15.40
C GLY A 32 -17.38 12.48 -13.95
N ASP A 33 -17.68 11.17 -13.82
CA ASP A 33 -17.84 10.48 -12.51
C ASP A 33 -16.58 9.69 -12.17
N GLY A 34 -15.48 10.36 -11.83
CA GLY A 34 -14.23 9.68 -11.53
C GLY A 34 -13.30 10.47 -10.63
N PHE A 35 -12.17 9.83 -10.34
CA PHE A 35 -11.11 10.39 -9.50
C PHE A 35 -9.79 10.37 -10.24
N GLU A 36 -9.05 11.45 -10.09
CA GLU A 36 -7.66 11.54 -10.52
C GLU A 36 -6.73 11.35 -9.32
N MET A 37 -5.67 10.60 -9.54
CA MET A 37 -4.60 10.39 -8.57
C MET A 37 -3.34 11.06 -9.09
N THR A 38 -3.00 12.20 -8.51
CA THR A 38 -1.78 12.93 -8.85
C THR A 38 -0.64 12.48 -7.96
N VAL A 39 0.33 11.78 -8.56
CA VAL A 39 1.52 11.30 -7.84
C VAL A 39 2.48 12.46 -7.62
N ARG A 40 2.96 12.62 -6.39
CA ARG A 40 3.94 13.63 -6.00
C ARG A 40 5.01 13.06 -5.05
N ASP A 41 6.04 13.84 -4.81
CA ASP A 41 7.04 13.51 -3.80
C ASP A 41 6.42 13.54 -2.40
N ALA A 42 6.76 12.53 -1.60
CA ALA A 42 6.35 12.45 -0.21
C ALA A 42 7.26 13.32 0.67
N ILE A 43 6.70 13.85 1.76
CA ILE A 43 7.47 14.42 2.86
C ILE A 43 7.80 13.35 3.90
N LEU A 44 8.73 13.65 4.82
CA LEU A 44 9.19 12.69 5.82
C LEU A 44 8.05 12.07 6.65
N ALA A 45 7.10 12.89 7.09
CA ALA A 45 5.95 12.40 7.88
C ALA A 45 5.10 11.40 7.09
N GLU A 46 4.81 11.68 5.82
CA GLU A 46 4.03 10.79 4.95
C GLU A 46 4.77 9.48 4.66
N THR A 47 6.09 9.54 4.47
CA THR A 47 6.91 8.34 4.27
C THR A 47 6.91 7.46 5.51
N MET A 48 7.12 8.05 6.69
CA MET A 48 7.08 7.30 7.96
C MET A 48 5.70 6.70 8.20
N GLU A 49 4.64 7.47 7.98
CA GLU A 49 3.26 7.01 8.16
C GLU A 49 2.92 5.86 7.19
N LYS A 50 3.31 5.98 5.92
CA LYS A 50 3.17 4.90 4.93
C LYS A 50 3.86 3.62 5.41
N LEU A 51 5.10 3.71 5.84
CA LEU A 51 5.88 2.54 6.31
C LEU A 51 5.24 1.88 7.52
N MET A 52 4.76 2.67 8.49
CA MET A 52 4.07 2.17 9.69
C MET A 52 2.74 1.50 9.32
N VAL A 53 1.93 2.14 8.50
CA VAL A 53 0.62 1.60 8.07
C VAL A 53 0.78 0.29 7.31
N LEU A 54 1.73 0.21 6.39
CA LEU A 54 2.00 -1.04 5.66
C LEU A 54 2.50 -2.15 6.59
N HIS A 55 3.43 -1.84 7.51
CA HIS A 55 3.91 -2.78 8.50
C HIS A 55 2.76 -3.33 9.37
N ASP A 56 1.96 -2.44 9.95
CA ASP A 56 0.85 -2.80 10.84
C ASP A 56 -0.29 -3.50 10.09
N ALA A 57 -0.43 -3.26 8.80
CA ALA A 57 -1.37 -3.96 7.94
C ALA A 57 -0.96 -5.43 7.70
N GLY A 58 0.31 -5.77 7.89
CA GLY A 58 0.87 -7.09 7.61
C GLY A 58 1.55 -7.19 6.24
N ALA A 59 1.93 -6.06 5.63
CA ALA A 59 2.85 -6.03 4.51
C ALA A 59 4.25 -6.47 4.95
N HIS A 60 5.25 -6.30 4.08
CA HIS A 60 6.61 -6.73 4.42
C HIS A 60 7.11 -6.08 5.72
N PRO A 61 7.66 -6.85 6.67
CA PRO A 61 8.11 -6.34 7.95
C PRO A 61 9.11 -5.19 7.78
N THR A 62 8.85 -4.08 8.45
CA THR A 62 9.62 -2.85 8.29
C THR A 62 9.93 -2.25 9.65
N GLU A 63 11.20 -1.95 9.90
CA GLU A 63 11.70 -1.30 11.10
C GLU A 63 12.29 0.06 10.71
N ILE A 64 11.75 1.15 11.26
CA ILE A 64 12.36 2.47 11.13
C ILE A 64 13.48 2.55 12.16
N VAL A 65 14.73 2.49 11.69
CA VAL A 65 15.91 2.53 12.56
C VAL A 65 16.13 3.94 13.11
N GLY A 66 15.94 4.95 12.27
CA GLY A 66 16.11 6.36 12.65
C GLY A 66 16.67 7.19 11.49
N ILE A 67 17.22 8.33 11.86
CA ILE A 67 17.97 9.19 10.95
C ILE A 67 19.45 8.95 11.26
N ASP A 68 20.30 8.90 10.23
CA ASP A 68 21.74 8.73 10.39
C ASP A 68 22.38 9.92 11.16
N ASP A 69 23.60 9.72 11.63
CA ASP A 69 24.29 10.71 12.48
C ASP A 69 24.56 12.06 11.78
N GLN A 70 24.57 12.06 10.44
CA GLN A 70 24.74 13.27 9.64
C GLN A 70 23.44 14.01 9.37
N GLY A 71 22.30 13.34 9.57
CA GLY A 71 20.99 13.90 9.25
C GLY A 71 20.64 13.83 7.76
N ASP A 72 21.33 13.00 7.00
CA ASP A 72 21.18 12.92 5.55
C ASP A 72 20.17 11.87 5.10
N TYR A 73 19.97 10.81 5.91
CA TYR A 73 19.15 9.66 5.52
C TYR A 73 18.19 9.22 6.62
N LEU A 74 16.93 8.97 6.24
CA LEU A 74 16.07 8.07 7.01
C LEU A 74 16.50 6.63 6.70
N VAL A 75 16.84 5.88 7.74
CA VAL A 75 17.30 4.49 7.66
C VAL A 75 16.18 3.56 8.04
N VAL A 76 15.86 2.65 7.14
CA VAL A 76 14.82 1.63 7.31
C VAL A 76 15.42 0.26 7.07
N LYS A 77 15.10 -0.70 7.94
CA LYS A 77 15.56 -2.08 7.86
C LYS A 77 14.41 -3.02 7.56
N GLN A 78 14.63 -3.95 6.65
CA GLN A 78 13.68 -4.98 6.24
C GLN A 78 14.39 -6.34 6.11
N PRO A 79 13.72 -7.49 6.30
CA PRO A 79 14.24 -8.78 5.83
C PRO A 79 14.49 -8.74 4.32
N LEU A 80 15.46 -9.51 3.84
CA LEU A 80 15.67 -9.64 2.40
C LEU A 80 14.51 -10.42 1.78
N ALA A 81 13.71 -9.76 0.98
CA ALA A 81 12.61 -10.40 0.26
C ALA A 81 13.14 -11.19 -0.96
N GLN A 82 12.39 -12.22 -1.35
CA GLN A 82 12.67 -13.07 -2.50
C GLN A 82 11.68 -12.76 -3.63
N PRO A 83 12.03 -13.01 -4.90
CA PRO A 83 11.11 -12.87 -6.02
C PRO A 83 9.85 -13.73 -5.82
N TYR A 84 8.73 -13.28 -6.35
CA TYR A 84 7.50 -14.06 -6.43
C TYR A 84 7.68 -15.32 -7.27
N VAL A 85 6.81 -16.31 -7.07
CA VAL A 85 6.79 -17.57 -7.85
C VAL A 85 5.69 -17.50 -8.92
N ASP A 86 4.47 -17.15 -8.51
CA ASP A 86 3.35 -16.86 -9.38
C ASP A 86 2.81 -15.47 -9.03
N LEU A 87 2.93 -14.53 -9.97
CA LEU A 87 2.61 -13.14 -9.69
C LEU A 87 1.14 -12.94 -9.29
N GLU A 88 0.22 -13.61 -9.96
CA GLU A 88 -1.21 -13.39 -9.73
C GLU A 88 -1.64 -14.00 -8.40
N GLU A 89 -1.22 -15.23 -8.15
CA GLU A 89 -1.49 -15.91 -6.88
C GLU A 89 -0.83 -15.17 -5.71
N ASP A 90 0.44 -14.80 -5.85
CA ASP A 90 1.19 -14.10 -4.80
C ASP A 90 0.61 -12.71 -4.51
N ARG A 91 0.17 -11.98 -5.55
CA ARG A 91 -0.50 -10.69 -5.41
C ARG A 91 -1.79 -10.82 -4.62
N LEU A 92 -2.63 -11.81 -4.94
CA LEU A 92 -3.87 -12.04 -4.22
C LEU A 92 -3.64 -12.37 -2.76
N VAL A 93 -2.71 -13.28 -2.47
CA VAL A 93 -2.34 -13.65 -1.10
C VAL A 93 -1.80 -12.44 -0.34
N ALA A 94 -0.95 -11.63 -0.98
CA ALA A 94 -0.39 -10.42 -0.37
C ALA A 94 -1.48 -9.36 -0.07
N ILE A 95 -2.45 -9.17 -0.99
CA ILE A 95 -3.61 -8.27 -0.79
C ILE A 95 -4.51 -8.77 0.34
N GLU A 96 -4.80 -10.08 0.38
CA GLU A 96 -5.58 -10.68 1.47
C GLU A 96 -4.90 -10.54 2.82
N ARG A 97 -3.59 -10.73 2.86
CA ARG A 97 -2.80 -10.59 4.08
C ARG A 97 -2.91 -9.18 4.69
N VAL A 98 -2.81 -8.14 3.88
CA VAL A 98 -2.98 -6.75 4.35
C VAL A 98 -4.45 -6.36 4.55
N LYS A 99 -5.39 -7.26 4.22
CA LYS A 99 -6.84 -7.02 4.28
C LYS A 99 -7.28 -5.81 3.46
N ALA A 100 -6.71 -5.68 2.26
CA ALA A 100 -7.08 -4.63 1.33
C ALA A 100 -8.28 -5.06 0.46
N VAL A 101 -9.23 -4.16 0.30
CA VAL A 101 -10.47 -4.38 -0.46
C VAL A 101 -10.36 -3.67 -1.81
N PRO A 102 -10.61 -4.36 -2.94
CA PRO A 102 -10.62 -3.72 -4.24
C PRO A 102 -11.72 -2.66 -4.31
N CYS A 103 -11.40 -1.49 -4.88
CA CYS A 103 -12.33 -0.39 -5.02
C CYS A 103 -12.87 -0.31 -6.44
N LYS A 104 -14.21 -0.32 -6.58
CA LYS A 104 -14.92 -0.22 -7.87
C LYS A 104 -15.20 1.23 -8.30
N ALA A 105 -14.80 2.22 -7.52
CA ALA A 105 -14.88 3.62 -7.93
C ALA A 105 -13.99 3.86 -9.16
N ARG A 106 -14.38 4.83 -9.98
CA ARG A 106 -13.69 5.09 -11.24
C ARG A 106 -12.39 5.84 -11.02
N PHE A 107 -11.33 5.09 -10.76
CA PHE A 107 -9.95 5.56 -10.85
C PHE A 107 -9.36 5.17 -12.21
N ARG A 108 -8.35 5.90 -12.65
CA ARG A 108 -7.57 5.54 -13.86
C ARG A 108 -6.61 4.37 -13.63
N ARG A 109 -6.52 3.88 -12.40
CA ARG A 109 -5.64 2.80 -11.97
C ARG A 109 -6.41 1.85 -11.06
N ASN A 110 -5.92 0.64 -10.94
CA ASN A 110 -6.41 -0.28 -9.92
C ASN A 110 -6.03 0.24 -8.53
N VAL A 111 -7.02 0.28 -7.66
CA VAL A 111 -6.85 0.76 -6.29
C VAL A 111 -7.52 -0.17 -5.29
N TRP A 112 -6.94 -0.24 -4.12
CA TRP A 112 -7.45 -1.00 -2.98
C TRP A 112 -7.61 -0.08 -1.78
N VAL A 113 -8.58 -0.38 -0.94
CA VAL A 113 -8.83 0.35 0.31
C VAL A 113 -8.43 -0.50 1.50
N LEU A 114 -7.67 0.09 2.42
CA LEU A 114 -7.35 -0.49 3.73
C LEU A 114 -8.01 0.34 4.83
N TRP A 115 -8.30 -0.31 5.95
CA TRP A 115 -8.71 0.37 7.18
C TRP A 115 -7.65 0.16 8.25
N MET A 116 -6.91 1.23 8.58
CA MET A 116 -5.82 1.21 9.56
C MET A 116 -5.85 2.47 10.42
N HIS A 117 -5.49 2.36 11.67
CA HIS A 117 -5.40 3.49 12.62
C HIS A 117 -6.67 4.36 12.64
N ASN A 118 -7.86 3.71 12.58
CA ASN A 118 -9.18 4.34 12.53
C ASN A 118 -9.44 5.25 11.34
N GLN A 119 -8.73 5.07 10.23
CA GLN A 119 -8.97 5.80 9.00
C GLN A 119 -8.85 4.91 7.76
N ALA A 120 -9.45 5.36 6.68
CA ALA A 120 -9.33 4.71 5.38
C ALA A 120 -8.06 5.17 4.68
N TRP A 121 -7.38 4.21 4.05
CA TRP A 121 -6.22 4.40 3.20
C TRP A 121 -6.51 3.87 1.83
N ILE A 122 -6.00 4.53 0.80
CA ILE A 122 -6.04 4.02 -0.56
C ILE A 122 -4.63 3.59 -0.97
N MET A 123 -4.55 2.40 -1.54
CA MET A 123 -3.32 1.77 -1.99
C MET A 123 -3.38 1.52 -3.49
N SER A 124 -2.26 1.69 -4.17
CA SER A 124 -2.09 1.44 -5.60
C SER A 124 -0.66 0.97 -5.89
N ASP A 125 -0.35 0.75 -7.17
CA ASP A 125 1.00 0.42 -7.63
C ASP A 125 1.48 -0.97 -7.18
N LEU A 126 0.60 -1.97 -7.28
CA LEU A 126 0.92 -3.37 -6.99
C LEU A 126 1.47 -4.10 -8.24
N HIS A 127 2.43 -3.47 -8.92
CA HIS A 127 3.12 -4.07 -10.07
C HIS A 127 4.07 -5.22 -9.64
N PRO A 128 4.59 -6.03 -10.59
CA PRO A 128 5.44 -7.19 -10.28
C PRO A 128 6.62 -6.90 -9.36
N GLY A 129 7.23 -5.72 -9.46
CA GLY A 129 8.38 -5.32 -8.63
C GLY A 129 8.02 -5.04 -7.16
N ASN A 130 6.73 -4.86 -6.85
CA ASN A 130 6.25 -4.57 -5.49
C ASN A 130 5.63 -5.79 -4.80
N ILE A 131 5.52 -6.93 -5.52
CA ILE A 131 5.07 -8.20 -4.97
C ILE A 131 6.28 -9.12 -4.84
N MET A 132 6.55 -9.54 -3.63
CA MET A 132 7.72 -10.37 -3.29
C MET A 132 7.29 -11.47 -2.31
N ARG A 133 8.23 -12.29 -1.90
CA ARG A 133 8.04 -13.27 -0.82
C ARG A 133 8.98 -12.98 0.33
N GLU A 134 8.48 -13.11 1.53
CA GLU A 134 9.30 -13.11 2.73
C GLU A 134 10.24 -14.32 2.78
N PRO A 135 11.27 -14.31 3.64
CA PRO A 135 12.17 -15.44 3.76
C PRO A 135 11.51 -16.77 4.16
N ASP A 136 10.33 -16.74 4.74
CA ASP A 136 9.50 -17.92 5.03
C ASP A 136 8.66 -18.40 3.84
N GLY A 137 8.73 -17.69 2.71
CA GLY A 137 8.01 -17.96 1.48
C GLY A 137 6.63 -17.35 1.38
N GLN A 138 6.18 -16.58 2.38
CA GLN A 138 4.86 -15.93 2.33
C GLN A 138 4.88 -14.72 1.38
N PRO A 139 3.89 -14.59 0.48
CA PRO A 139 3.77 -13.41 -0.35
C PRO A 139 3.56 -12.13 0.46
N CYS A 140 4.21 -11.05 0.04
CA CYS A 140 4.15 -9.77 0.71
C CYS A 140 4.22 -8.58 -0.28
N ILE A 141 3.73 -7.44 0.16
CA ILE A 141 3.87 -6.16 -0.54
C ILE A 141 5.09 -5.45 0.06
N ILE A 142 6.10 -5.12 -0.76
CA ILE A 142 7.34 -4.48 -0.28
C ILE A 142 7.37 -2.97 -0.45
N ASP A 143 6.66 -2.46 -1.45
CA ASP A 143 6.54 -1.02 -1.71
C ASP A 143 5.26 -0.77 -2.51
N ALA A 144 4.40 0.06 -1.99
CA ALA A 144 3.17 0.46 -2.64
C ALA A 144 2.99 1.97 -2.54
N LEU A 145 2.25 2.55 -3.46
CA LEU A 145 1.73 3.89 -3.25
C LEU A 145 0.59 3.81 -2.23
N LEU A 146 0.70 4.59 -1.16
CA LEU A 146 -0.30 4.64 -0.10
C LEU A 146 -0.52 6.09 0.32
N ALA A 147 -1.79 6.46 0.47
CA ALA A 147 -2.18 7.76 1.01
C ALA A 147 -3.47 7.65 1.82
N PRO A 148 -3.71 8.54 2.80
CA PRO A 148 -4.99 8.61 3.48
C PRO A 148 -6.10 8.98 2.50
N LEU A 149 -7.26 8.35 2.64
CA LEU A 149 -8.44 8.65 1.85
C LEU A 149 -9.25 9.74 2.56
N PRO A 150 -9.36 10.95 2.00
CA PRO A 150 -10.04 12.05 2.66
C PRO A 150 -11.53 11.76 2.87
N PRO A 151 -12.09 12.02 4.07
CA PRO A 151 -13.52 11.79 4.33
C PRO A 151 -14.45 12.45 3.32
N GLY A 152 -14.14 13.68 2.91
CA GLY A 152 -14.93 14.39 1.91
C GLY A 152 -14.96 13.69 0.55
N VAL A 153 -13.88 12.98 0.18
CA VAL A 153 -13.84 12.18 -1.06
C VAL A 153 -14.69 10.92 -0.90
N ILE A 154 -14.63 10.25 0.25
CA ILE A 154 -15.42 9.03 0.53
C ILE A 154 -16.92 9.32 0.38
N GLU A 155 -17.38 10.47 0.87
CA GLU A 155 -18.80 10.85 0.84
C GLU A 155 -19.34 11.10 -0.57
N THR A 156 -18.48 11.41 -1.52
CA THR A 156 -18.90 11.75 -2.90
C THR A 156 -19.21 10.54 -3.77
N ASP A 157 -18.75 9.34 -3.39
CA ASP A 157 -18.90 8.15 -4.22
C ASP A 157 -19.39 6.94 -3.43
N ARG A 158 -20.37 6.23 -3.99
CA ARG A 158 -20.96 5.05 -3.37
C ARG A 158 -19.96 3.89 -3.26
N PHE A 159 -19.18 3.64 -4.30
CA PHE A 159 -18.25 2.52 -4.33
C PHE A 159 -17.08 2.72 -3.38
N LEU A 160 -16.64 3.98 -3.18
CA LEU A 160 -15.67 4.31 -2.14
C LEU A 160 -16.23 4.02 -0.74
N ARG A 161 -17.46 4.44 -0.44
CA ARG A 161 -18.09 4.15 0.85
C ARG A 161 -18.20 2.65 1.09
N GLU A 162 -18.67 1.89 0.08
CA GLU A 162 -18.79 0.44 0.18
C GLU A 162 -17.43 -0.23 0.43
N ALA A 163 -16.36 0.19 -0.27
CA ALA A 163 -15.02 -0.34 -0.08
C ALA A 163 -14.46 -0.01 1.31
N VAL A 164 -14.69 1.20 1.83
CA VAL A 164 -14.27 1.61 3.18
C VAL A 164 -15.01 0.79 4.25
N ASP A 165 -16.33 0.63 4.10
CA ASP A 165 -17.12 -0.17 5.04
C ASP A 165 -16.69 -1.64 5.07
N ASP A 166 -16.39 -2.21 3.89
CA ASP A 166 -15.91 -3.58 3.76
C ASP A 166 -14.50 -3.75 4.33
N ALA A 167 -13.57 -2.79 4.07
CA ALA A 167 -12.23 -2.80 4.64
C ALA A 167 -12.26 -2.70 6.17
N ARG A 168 -13.10 -1.82 6.70
CA ARG A 168 -13.32 -1.69 8.15
C ARG A 168 -13.88 -2.98 8.74
N ALA A 169 -14.95 -3.52 8.16
CA ALA A 169 -15.56 -4.75 8.61
C ALA A 169 -14.56 -5.91 8.65
N TRP A 170 -13.77 -6.05 7.58
CA TRP A 170 -12.76 -7.09 7.52
C TRP A 170 -11.65 -6.93 8.56
N ARG A 171 -11.19 -5.70 8.79
CA ARG A 171 -10.18 -5.42 9.81
C ARG A 171 -10.68 -5.75 11.22
N GLU A 172 -11.95 -5.49 11.48
CA GLU A 172 -12.63 -5.79 12.76
C GLU A 172 -13.06 -7.28 12.91
N GLY A 173 -12.68 -8.14 11.97
CA GLY A 173 -13.01 -9.58 12.03
C GLY A 173 -14.45 -9.91 11.63
N ARG A 174 -15.18 -8.95 11.08
CA ARG A 174 -16.53 -9.18 10.52
C ARG A 174 -16.41 -9.69 9.07
N PRO A 175 -17.35 -10.52 8.61
CA PRO A 175 -17.33 -10.97 7.21
C PRO A 175 -17.49 -9.77 6.26
N ARG A 176 -16.65 -9.72 5.23
CA ARG A 176 -16.81 -8.76 4.13
C ARG A 176 -17.95 -9.19 3.23
N ARG A 177 -18.54 -8.24 2.52
CA ARG A 177 -19.41 -8.55 1.38
C ARG A 177 -18.57 -9.32 0.35
N ALA A 178 -19.11 -10.39 -0.20
CA ALA A 178 -18.41 -11.15 -1.23
C ALA A 178 -18.20 -10.27 -2.48
N SER A 179 -17.05 -9.64 -2.58
CA SER A 179 -16.58 -8.98 -3.80
C SER A 179 -15.57 -9.88 -4.45
N ASP A 180 -15.72 -10.11 -5.74
CA ASP A 180 -14.73 -10.81 -6.53
C ASP A 180 -13.42 -10.03 -6.49
N PRO A 181 -12.35 -10.56 -5.88
CA PRO A 181 -11.06 -9.88 -5.81
C PRO A 181 -10.42 -9.71 -7.19
N PHE A 182 -10.87 -10.48 -8.19
CA PHE A 182 -10.39 -10.44 -9.57
C PHE A 182 -11.10 -9.39 -10.45
N ALA A 183 -12.20 -8.80 -9.99
CA ALA A 183 -12.98 -7.86 -10.81
C ALA A 183 -12.22 -6.59 -11.22
N LEU A 184 -10.98 -6.41 -10.78
CA LEU A 184 -10.15 -5.24 -11.05
C LEU A 184 -8.79 -5.57 -11.69
N VAL A 185 -8.49 -6.82 -11.96
CA VAL A 185 -7.27 -7.17 -12.70
C VAL A 185 -7.61 -7.10 -14.18
N SER A 186 -7.42 -5.95 -14.81
CA SER A 186 -7.38 -5.85 -16.27
C SER A 186 -5.96 -6.09 -16.76
N ASP A 187 -5.82 -6.74 -17.91
CA ASP A 187 -4.52 -7.03 -18.56
C ASP A 187 -3.69 -5.79 -18.93
N ASP A 188 -4.22 -4.58 -18.70
CA ASP A 188 -3.60 -3.30 -19.08
C ASP A 188 -2.62 -2.76 -18.03
N ASP A 189 -2.43 -3.44 -16.90
CA ASP A 189 -1.49 -3.06 -15.83
C ASP A 189 -0.19 -3.90 -15.82
N LEU A 190 0.11 -4.59 -16.93
CA LEU A 190 1.34 -5.36 -17.14
C LEU A 190 2.46 -4.52 -17.73
#